data_43521ee87dacdb3a2a41cced9e2b8363
#
_entry.id   43521ee87dacdb3a2a41cced9e2b8363
#
_cell.length_a   1.000
_cell.length_b   1.000
_cell.length_c   1.000
_cell.angle_alpha   90.00
_cell.angle_beta   90.00
_cell.angle_gamma   90.00
#
_symmetry.space_group_name_H-M   'P 1'
#
loop_
_entity.id
_entity.type
_entity.pdbx_description
1 polymer ?
#
loop_
_entity_poly.entity_id
_entity_poly.type
_entity_poly.pdbx_seq_one_letter_code
_entity_poly.pdbx_strand_id
1 'polypeptide(L)'
;MTTTADPSSAQVEIASAQGVDYTLYDDVLSTYVDDSGWVNYADLQQSRQALDTFNNGLATVDDATLSSWSEEEQIAFWINAYNSLTLKSIVDQTPLKPSIKDITGVWRLRKHPINEKEKTLNNIEHDVLRVDFDEPRLHAAIVCAAISCPPLRNDAFTGENLDAQLDEQVEQWLARPDGLKIDKAAGEVKVSKIFSWFGGDWIPSYGVDSGFTGSKEEQAVLNFISQYVSDEDRAYLEAGDYQVSYFDYDWTLNNQQ
;
A
#
# COMPACT_ATOMS: atom_id res chain seq x y z
N MET A 1 27.97 41.52 -8.84
CA MET A 1 27.08 40.46 -9.38
C MET A 1 26.31 39.90 -8.17
N THR A 2 25.11 40.37 -7.97
CA THR A 2 24.22 39.92 -6.90
C THR A 2 23.43 38.74 -7.47
N THR A 3 23.72 37.54 -7.01
CA THR A 3 22.91 36.35 -7.27
C THR A 3 21.59 36.49 -6.51
N THR A 4 20.52 36.75 -7.22
CA THR A 4 19.15 36.65 -6.72
C THR A 4 18.88 35.16 -6.53
N ALA A 5 18.71 34.71 -5.28
CA ALA A 5 18.19 33.39 -4.97
C ALA A 5 16.75 33.31 -5.54
N ASP A 6 16.46 32.21 -6.24
CA ASP A 6 15.14 31.87 -6.74
C ASP A 6 14.23 31.58 -5.54
N PRO A 7 13.10 32.30 -5.35
CA PRO A 7 12.19 32.08 -4.23
C PRO A 7 11.34 30.79 -4.36
N SER A 8 11.59 29.95 -5.38
CA SER A 8 10.76 28.78 -5.72
C SER A 8 11.17 27.47 -5.00
N SER A 9 12.16 27.49 -4.12
CA SER A 9 12.71 26.28 -3.48
C SER A 9 12.64 26.29 -1.94
N ALA A 10 11.66 26.94 -1.34
CA ALA A 10 11.39 26.70 0.08
C ALA A 10 10.92 25.24 0.22
N GLN A 11 11.77 24.37 0.73
CA GLN A 11 11.38 23.02 1.12
C GLN A 11 10.31 23.15 2.20
N VAL A 12 9.14 22.55 1.98
CA VAL A 12 8.09 22.50 2.99
C VAL A 12 8.51 21.40 3.99
N GLU A 13 8.67 21.78 5.23
CA GLU A 13 8.90 20.84 6.31
C GLU A 13 7.56 20.19 6.66
N ILE A 14 7.44 18.88 6.42
CA ILE A 14 6.22 18.10 6.69
C ILE A 14 6.30 17.28 7.96
N ALA A 15 7.46 17.26 8.64
CA ALA A 15 7.70 16.38 9.77
C ALA A 15 8.12 17.16 11.02
N SER A 16 7.73 16.65 12.16
CA SER A 16 8.11 17.13 13.49
C SER A 16 8.37 15.96 14.44
N ALA A 17 8.77 16.23 15.68
CA ALA A 17 8.88 15.18 16.71
C ALA A 17 7.54 14.50 17.06
N GLN A 18 6.40 15.07 16.66
CA GLN A 18 5.05 14.53 16.88
C GLN A 18 4.54 13.69 15.71
N GLY A 19 5.24 13.64 14.58
CA GLY A 19 4.83 12.92 13.37
C GLY A 19 4.84 13.80 12.12
N VAL A 20 4.11 13.36 11.11
CA VAL A 20 4.02 13.99 9.78
C VAL A 20 2.73 14.78 9.63
N ASP A 21 2.82 15.97 9.03
CA ASP A 21 1.65 16.71 8.53
C ASP A 21 1.25 16.17 7.14
N TYR A 22 0.21 15.35 7.11
CA TYR A 22 -0.32 14.74 5.89
C TYR A 22 -1.31 15.62 5.14
N THR A 23 -1.61 16.86 5.58
CA THR A 23 -2.65 17.72 4.98
C THR A 23 -2.55 17.83 3.46
N LEU A 24 -1.34 18.05 2.92
CA LEU A 24 -1.14 18.12 1.46
C LEU A 24 -1.43 16.80 0.75
N TYR A 25 -1.14 15.69 1.40
CA TYR A 25 -1.38 14.37 0.82
C TYR A 25 -2.86 13.98 0.94
N ASP A 26 -3.52 14.31 2.05
CA ASP A 26 -4.97 14.17 2.22
C ASP A 26 -5.75 14.95 1.16
N ASP A 27 -5.33 16.20 0.87
CA ASP A 27 -5.91 16.99 -0.22
C ASP A 27 -5.80 16.30 -1.58
N VAL A 28 -4.66 15.64 -1.85
CA VAL A 28 -4.47 14.84 -3.08
C VAL A 28 -5.38 13.62 -3.09
N LEU A 29 -5.39 12.85 -2.02
CA LEU A 29 -6.17 11.62 -1.93
C LEU A 29 -7.66 11.91 -2.02
N SER A 30 -8.19 12.81 -1.21
CA SER A 30 -9.62 13.16 -1.20
C SER A 30 -10.12 13.78 -2.50
N THR A 31 -9.23 14.44 -3.27
CA THR A 31 -9.60 15.09 -4.54
C THR A 31 -9.57 14.12 -5.72
N TYR A 32 -8.61 13.20 -5.76
CA TYR A 32 -8.33 12.40 -6.96
C TYR A 32 -8.59 10.91 -6.79
N VAL A 33 -8.87 10.42 -5.57
CA VAL A 33 -9.17 9.01 -5.29
C VAL A 33 -10.63 8.88 -4.86
N ASP A 34 -11.39 8.02 -5.53
CA ASP A 34 -12.77 7.75 -5.14
C ASP A 34 -12.88 6.69 -4.03
N ASP A 35 -14.09 6.50 -3.49
CA ASP A 35 -14.35 5.55 -2.39
C ASP A 35 -14.06 4.07 -2.77
N SER A 36 -13.82 3.78 -4.03
CA SER A 36 -13.44 2.45 -4.53
C SER A 36 -11.94 2.31 -4.79
N GLY A 37 -11.15 3.36 -4.53
CA GLY A 37 -9.71 3.38 -4.72
C GLY A 37 -9.26 3.61 -6.18
N TRP A 38 -10.18 4.07 -7.06
CA TRP A 38 -9.81 4.46 -8.42
C TRP A 38 -9.29 5.89 -8.44
N VAL A 39 -8.28 6.15 -9.25
CA VAL A 39 -7.55 7.42 -9.27
C VAL A 39 -7.80 8.19 -10.57
N ASN A 40 -8.14 9.46 -10.46
CA ASN A 40 -8.18 10.39 -11.60
C ASN A 40 -6.76 10.90 -11.92
N TYR A 41 -5.98 10.04 -12.57
CA TYR A 41 -4.58 10.36 -12.93
C TYR A 41 -4.47 11.53 -13.90
N ALA A 42 -5.45 11.73 -14.78
CA ALA A 42 -5.41 12.80 -15.78
C ALA A 42 -5.48 14.18 -15.13
N ASP A 43 -6.39 14.37 -14.19
CA ASP A 43 -6.54 15.64 -13.47
C ASP A 43 -5.42 15.82 -12.44
N LEU A 44 -5.02 14.76 -11.74
CA LEU A 44 -3.86 14.80 -10.84
C LEU A 44 -2.58 15.21 -11.58
N GLN A 45 -2.36 14.72 -12.81
CA GLN A 45 -1.20 15.10 -13.63
C GLN A 45 -1.19 16.60 -13.95
N GLN A 46 -2.38 17.19 -14.20
CA GLN A 46 -2.51 18.62 -14.51
C GLN A 46 -2.36 19.52 -13.27
N SER A 47 -2.69 19.01 -12.08
CA SER A 47 -2.74 19.78 -10.83
C SER A 47 -1.90 19.15 -9.72
N ARG A 48 -0.72 18.66 -10.06
CA ARG A 48 0.14 17.82 -9.23
C ARG A 48 0.94 18.54 -8.12
N GLN A 49 0.78 19.86 -7.98
CA GLN A 49 1.65 20.65 -7.09
C GLN A 49 1.64 20.17 -5.62
N ALA A 50 0.47 19.82 -5.08
CA ALA A 50 0.36 19.32 -3.71
C ALA A 50 1.11 18.00 -3.54
N LEU A 51 0.94 17.04 -4.48
CA LEU A 51 1.66 15.77 -4.51
C LEU A 51 3.18 15.97 -4.58
N ASP A 52 3.65 16.85 -5.47
CA ASP A 52 5.08 17.13 -5.62
C ASP A 52 5.65 17.79 -4.37
N THR A 53 4.90 18.71 -3.74
CA THR A 53 5.32 19.39 -2.50
C THR A 53 5.42 18.39 -1.35
N PHE A 54 4.42 17.53 -1.16
CA PHE A 54 4.47 16.46 -0.15
C PHE A 54 5.67 15.54 -0.38
N ASN A 55 5.84 15.02 -1.61
CA ASN A 55 6.96 14.11 -1.92
C ASN A 55 8.34 14.77 -1.72
N ASN A 56 8.47 16.08 -1.98
CA ASN A 56 9.70 16.81 -1.68
C ASN A 56 9.95 16.92 -0.16
N GLY A 57 8.88 17.04 0.63
CA GLY A 57 8.95 17.04 2.09
C GLY A 57 9.46 15.71 2.67
N LEU A 58 9.14 14.56 2.06
CA LEU A 58 9.65 13.25 2.48
C LEU A 58 11.19 13.20 2.53
N ALA A 59 11.85 13.97 1.66
CA ALA A 59 13.31 14.04 1.63
C ALA A 59 13.92 14.72 2.85
N THR A 60 13.17 15.57 3.56
CA THR A 60 13.65 16.36 4.69
C THR A 60 13.58 15.63 6.03
N VAL A 61 12.92 14.49 6.10
CA VAL A 61 12.82 13.66 7.31
C VAL A 61 14.17 13.00 7.57
N ASP A 62 14.83 13.34 8.66
CA ASP A 62 16.10 12.71 9.05
C ASP A 62 15.91 11.44 9.87
N ASP A 63 16.99 10.64 9.99
CA ASP A 63 16.95 9.38 10.75
C ASP A 63 16.62 9.59 12.25
N ALA A 64 17.01 10.73 12.84
CA ALA A 64 16.77 11.02 14.24
C ALA A 64 15.29 11.33 14.48
N THR A 65 14.68 12.13 13.60
CA THR A 65 13.25 12.42 13.63
C THR A 65 12.43 11.15 13.42
N LEU A 66 12.71 10.37 12.35
CA LEU A 66 12.03 9.11 12.06
C LEU A 66 12.10 8.14 13.24
N SER A 67 13.28 7.97 13.85
CA SER A 67 13.47 7.05 14.99
C SER A 67 12.83 7.53 16.29
N SER A 68 12.44 8.80 16.37
CA SER A 68 11.74 9.35 17.55
C SER A 68 10.24 9.07 17.57
N TRP A 69 9.68 8.67 16.41
CA TRP A 69 8.27 8.35 16.26
C TRP A 69 7.92 6.97 16.82
N SER A 70 6.64 6.76 17.15
CA SER A 70 6.12 5.42 17.45
C SER A 70 6.25 4.51 16.23
N GLU A 71 6.18 3.20 16.44
CA GLU A 71 6.23 2.23 15.34
C GLU A 71 5.07 2.45 14.36
N GLU A 72 3.88 2.75 14.87
CA GLU A 72 2.69 3.03 14.06
C GLU A 72 2.89 4.25 13.16
N GLU A 73 3.51 5.34 13.68
CA GLU A 73 3.80 6.52 12.87
C GLU A 73 4.88 6.25 11.83
N GLN A 74 5.88 5.43 12.15
CA GLN A 74 6.89 5.00 11.18
C GLN A 74 6.27 4.17 10.06
N ILE A 75 5.39 3.21 10.38
CA ILE A 75 4.66 2.40 9.39
C ILE A 75 3.79 3.30 8.51
N ALA A 76 3.00 4.20 9.11
CA ALA A 76 2.16 5.16 8.38
C ALA A 76 2.99 6.02 7.42
N PHE A 77 4.14 6.54 7.87
CA PHE A 77 5.07 7.30 7.03
C PHE A 77 5.52 6.52 5.80
N TRP A 78 5.98 5.27 5.98
CA TRP A 78 6.47 4.47 4.88
C TRP A 78 5.38 4.03 3.90
N ILE A 79 4.17 3.73 4.38
CA ILE A 79 3.01 3.43 3.52
C ILE A 79 2.64 4.65 2.67
N ASN A 80 2.47 5.82 3.30
CA ASN A 80 2.14 7.05 2.58
C ASN A 80 3.24 7.45 1.59
N ALA A 81 4.50 7.29 1.96
CA ALA A 81 5.63 7.52 1.06
C ALA A 81 5.59 6.59 -0.16
N TYR A 82 5.39 5.28 0.03
CA TYR A 82 5.27 4.32 -1.07
C TYR A 82 4.13 4.71 -2.02
N ASN A 83 2.95 4.98 -1.47
CA ASN A 83 1.75 5.29 -2.25
C ASN A 83 1.88 6.64 -2.99
N SER A 84 2.35 7.70 -2.34
CA SER A 84 2.53 9.01 -2.97
C SER A 84 3.61 8.99 -4.07
N LEU A 85 4.70 8.26 -3.85
CA LEU A 85 5.76 8.07 -4.85
C LEU A 85 5.30 7.17 -6.01
N THR A 86 4.40 6.24 -5.75
CA THR A 86 3.74 5.45 -6.81
C THR A 86 2.84 6.36 -7.67
N LEU A 87 1.98 7.18 -7.07
CA LEU A 87 1.18 8.18 -7.79
C LEU A 87 2.08 9.11 -8.62
N LYS A 88 3.15 9.64 -8.01
CA LYS A 88 4.14 10.46 -8.72
C LYS A 88 4.74 9.73 -9.93
N SER A 89 5.10 8.47 -9.77
CA SER A 89 5.70 7.69 -10.85
C SER A 89 4.77 7.53 -12.06
N ILE A 90 3.45 7.44 -11.83
CA ILE A 90 2.44 7.40 -12.89
C ILE A 90 2.30 8.75 -13.56
N VAL A 91 2.08 9.85 -12.78
CA VAL A 91 1.82 11.18 -13.33
C VAL A 91 3.06 11.83 -13.96
N ASP A 92 4.24 11.30 -13.72
CA ASP A 92 5.49 11.68 -14.42
C ASP A 92 5.51 11.21 -15.88
N GLN A 93 4.59 10.34 -16.31
CA GLN A 93 4.55 9.81 -17.68
C GLN A 93 3.70 10.67 -18.61
N THR A 94 4.24 11.04 -19.75
CA THR A 94 3.49 11.77 -20.79
C THR A 94 3.69 11.04 -22.14
N PRO A 95 2.65 10.43 -22.73
CA PRO A 95 1.31 10.22 -22.14
C PRO A 95 1.32 9.23 -20.95
N LEU A 96 0.24 9.25 -20.15
CA LEU A 96 0.02 8.25 -19.13
C LEU A 96 0.11 6.85 -19.70
N LYS A 97 0.68 5.91 -18.94
CA LYS A 97 0.82 4.52 -19.38
C LYS A 97 -0.41 3.71 -18.98
N PRO A 98 -0.81 2.71 -19.77
CA PRO A 98 -1.95 1.86 -19.44
C PRO A 98 -1.69 0.93 -18.24
N SER A 99 -0.43 0.74 -17.86
CA SER A 99 0.01 -0.06 -16.72
C SER A 99 1.26 0.53 -16.09
N ILE A 100 1.42 0.42 -14.79
CA ILE A 100 2.65 0.76 -14.09
C ILE A 100 3.84 -0.07 -14.60
N LYS A 101 3.60 -1.29 -15.05
CA LYS A 101 4.64 -2.17 -15.64
C LYS A 101 5.29 -1.60 -16.89
N ASP A 102 4.59 -0.70 -17.60
CA ASP A 102 5.11 -0.05 -18.80
C ASP A 102 6.05 1.12 -18.48
N ILE A 103 6.25 1.43 -17.20
CA ILE A 103 7.19 2.44 -16.74
C ILE A 103 8.54 1.78 -16.45
N THR A 104 9.50 2.05 -17.29
CA THR A 104 10.83 1.42 -17.21
C THR A 104 11.48 1.64 -15.84
N GLY A 105 11.76 0.53 -15.16
CA GLY A 105 12.48 0.51 -13.89
C GLY A 105 11.75 1.12 -12.70
N VAL A 106 10.43 1.29 -12.77
CA VAL A 106 9.61 1.98 -11.75
C VAL A 106 9.89 1.50 -10.34
N TRP A 107 10.00 0.20 -10.11
CA TRP A 107 10.24 -0.35 -8.75
C TRP A 107 11.70 -0.39 -8.34
N ARG A 108 12.64 -0.65 -9.28
CA ARG A 108 14.02 -1.02 -8.92
C ARG A 108 15.09 -0.02 -9.35
N LEU A 109 14.80 0.85 -10.34
CA LEU A 109 15.79 1.76 -10.91
C LEU A 109 15.47 3.23 -10.64
N ARG A 110 14.19 3.59 -10.57
CA ARG A 110 13.77 4.96 -10.25
C ARG A 110 13.97 5.21 -8.77
N LYS A 111 14.82 6.18 -8.47
CA LYS A 111 15.12 6.60 -7.13
C LYS A 111 14.34 7.85 -6.78
N HIS A 112 13.95 7.94 -5.52
CA HIS A 112 13.21 9.04 -4.94
C HIS A 112 13.94 9.50 -3.68
N PRO A 113 14.12 10.81 -3.48
CA PRO A 113 14.68 11.32 -2.24
C PRO A 113 13.65 11.13 -1.11
N ILE A 114 14.03 10.40 -0.09
CA ILE A 114 13.21 10.15 1.10
C ILE A 114 14.14 9.85 2.29
N ASN A 115 13.84 10.41 3.46
CA ASN A 115 14.62 10.21 4.66
C ASN A 115 16.12 10.49 4.39
N GLU A 116 16.42 11.65 3.79
CA GLU A 116 17.77 12.10 3.40
C GLU A 116 18.55 11.11 2.51
N LYS A 117 17.89 10.10 1.95
CA LYS A 117 18.50 9.03 1.14
C LYS A 117 17.78 8.88 -0.19
N GLU A 118 18.42 8.19 -1.11
CA GLU A 118 17.82 7.78 -2.38
C GLU A 118 17.27 6.36 -2.25
N LYS A 119 15.95 6.20 -2.29
CA LYS A 119 15.28 4.89 -2.24
C LYS A 119 14.43 4.64 -3.48
N THR A 120 14.33 3.40 -3.90
CA THR A 120 13.36 2.94 -4.89
C THR A 120 12.10 2.47 -4.19
N LEU A 121 10.97 2.34 -4.91
CA LEU A 121 9.76 1.72 -4.35
C LEU A 121 10.07 0.31 -3.80
N ASN A 122 10.92 -0.47 -4.50
CA ASN A 122 11.36 -1.78 -4.04
C ASN A 122 12.12 -1.71 -2.69
N ASN A 123 12.95 -0.68 -2.49
CA ASN A 123 13.63 -0.53 -1.19
C ASN A 123 12.64 -0.21 -0.07
N ILE A 124 11.64 0.65 -0.32
CA ILE A 124 10.63 0.98 0.70
C ILE A 124 9.84 -0.27 1.09
N GLU A 125 9.37 -1.04 0.10
CA GLU A 125 8.56 -2.25 0.34
C GLU A 125 9.39 -3.39 0.93
N HIS A 126 10.50 -3.77 0.29
CA HIS A 126 11.19 -5.02 0.59
C HIS A 126 12.34 -4.88 1.58
N ASP A 127 12.97 -3.71 1.71
CA ASP A 127 14.12 -3.51 2.59
C ASP A 127 13.74 -2.72 3.86
N VAL A 128 12.52 -2.14 3.93
CA VAL A 128 12.02 -1.41 5.10
C VAL A 128 10.71 -2.04 5.59
N LEU A 129 9.57 -1.81 4.92
CA LEU A 129 8.26 -2.19 5.44
C LEU A 129 8.15 -3.67 5.80
N ARG A 130 8.65 -4.56 4.97
CA ARG A 130 8.56 -6.02 5.17
C ARG A 130 9.65 -6.62 6.06
N VAL A 131 10.69 -5.85 6.40
CA VAL A 131 11.85 -6.33 7.18
C VAL A 131 11.86 -5.75 8.58
N ASP A 132 11.56 -4.45 8.70
CA ASP A 132 11.67 -3.73 9.95
C ASP A 132 10.39 -3.87 10.81
N PHE A 133 9.25 -4.27 10.19
CA PHE A 133 7.94 -4.35 10.86
C PHE A 133 7.29 -5.73 10.65
N ASP A 134 6.70 -6.29 11.72
CA ASP A 134 5.89 -7.52 11.68
C ASP A 134 4.39 -7.14 11.52
N GLU A 135 4.05 -6.56 10.37
CA GLU A 135 2.70 -6.07 10.07
C GLU A 135 2.25 -6.51 8.66
N PRO A 136 1.74 -7.74 8.49
CA PRO A 136 1.40 -8.24 7.16
C PRO A 136 0.18 -7.54 6.53
N ARG A 137 -0.64 -6.76 7.29
CA ARG A 137 -1.72 -5.94 6.73
C ARG A 137 -1.20 -4.82 5.82
N LEU A 138 0.11 -4.52 5.88
CA LEU A 138 0.73 -3.57 4.94
C LEU A 138 0.50 -3.96 3.47
N HIS A 139 0.32 -5.26 3.16
CA HIS A 139 -0.02 -5.72 1.81
C HIS A 139 -1.41 -5.30 1.33
N ALA A 140 -2.30 -4.90 2.24
CA ALA A 140 -3.58 -4.24 1.92
C ALA A 140 -3.44 -2.72 1.77
N ALA A 141 -2.36 -2.12 2.27
CA ALA A 141 -2.16 -0.68 2.39
C ALA A 141 -1.24 -0.08 1.31
N ILE A 142 -0.22 -0.83 0.86
CA ILE A 142 0.67 -0.37 -0.23
C ILE A 142 0.09 -0.72 -1.60
N VAL A 143 -0.09 0.28 -2.46
CA VAL A 143 -0.82 0.14 -3.71
C VAL A 143 0.09 0.35 -4.91
N CYS A 144 0.19 -0.68 -5.75
CA CYS A 144 1.03 -0.66 -6.96
C CYS A 144 0.30 -0.09 -8.20
N ALA A 145 -0.79 0.65 -8.03
CA ALA A 145 -1.56 1.29 -9.09
C ALA A 145 -2.16 0.33 -10.15
N ALA A 146 -2.37 -0.94 -9.82
CA ALA A 146 -3.04 -1.91 -10.70
C ALA A 146 -4.48 -2.16 -10.26
N ILE A 147 -5.35 -2.59 -11.19
CA ILE A 147 -6.74 -2.95 -10.88
C ILE A 147 -6.82 -3.99 -9.77
N SER A 148 -5.98 -5.03 -9.81
CA SER A 148 -5.98 -6.10 -8.80
C SER A 148 -5.17 -5.80 -7.53
N CYS A 149 -4.62 -4.57 -7.38
CA CYS A 149 -4.13 -4.10 -6.09
C CYS A 149 -5.29 -3.92 -5.11
N PRO A 150 -5.04 -3.95 -3.79
CA PRO A 150 -5.96 -3.36 -2.82
C PRO A 150 -6.37 -1.94 -3.21
N PRO A 151 -7.56 -1.46 -2.80
CA PRO A 151 -7.98 -0.10 -3.13
C PRO A 151 -7.04 0.93 -2.47
N LEU A 152 -6.69 1.98 -3.19
CA LEU A 152 -5.99 3.11 -2.58
C LEU A 152 -6.98 3.87 -1.68
N ARG A 153 -6.60 4.14 -0.43
CA ARG A 153 -7.40 4.98 0.47
C ARG A 153 -7.48 6.41 -0.07
N ASN A 154 -8.62 7.07 0.20
CA ASN A 154 -8.81 8.49 -0.10
C ASN A 154 -8.46 9.42 1.08
N ASP A 155 -7.80 8.88 2.11
CA ASP A 155 -7.18 9.58 3.23
C ASP A 155 -5.81 8.95 3.56
N ALA A 156 -4.91 9.72 4.18
CA ALA A 156 -3.60 9.25 4.57
C ALA A 156 -3.66 8.32 5.79
N PHE A 157 -2.74 7.37 5.86
CA PHE A 157 -2.50 6.63 7.10
C PHE A 157 -1.87 7.55 8.14
N THR A 158 -2.28 7.41 9.40
CA THR A 158 -1.70 8.14 10.53
C THR A 158 -1.36 7.19 11.64
N GLY A 159 -0.30 7.45 12.42
CA GLY A 159 0.07 6.56 13.52
C GLY A 159 -1.06 6.38 14.55
N GLU A 160 -1.80 7.45 14.85
CA GLU A 160 -2.93 7.41 15.78
C GLU A 160 -4.05 6.45 15.35
N ASN A 161 -4.33 6.33 14.04
CA ASN A 161 -5.43 5.55 13.50
C ASN A 161 -4.97 4.29 12.76
N LEU A 162 -3.66 4.00 12.73
CA LEU A 162 -3.07 2.99 11.85
C LEU A 162 -3.76 1.63 11.95
N ASP A 163 -3.97 1.14 13.17
CA ASP A 163 -4.56 -0.18 13.42
C ASP A 163 -5.97 -0.29 12.80
N ALA A 164 -6.84 0.70 13.06
CA ALA A 164 -8.17 0.74 12.49
C ALA A 164 -8.16 0.91 10.96
N GLN A 165 -7.25 1.77 10.44
CA GLN A 165 -7.12 1.99 9.00
C GLN A 165 -6.60 0.75 8.26
N LEU A 166 -5.70 -0.02 8.86
CA LEU A 166 -5.22 -1.27 8.29
C LEU A 166 -6.30 -2.35 8.28
N ASP A 167 -7.09 -2.47 9.36
CA ASP A 167 -8.20 -3.42 9.40
C ASP A 167 -9.28 -3.08 8.37
N GLU A 168 -9.71 -1.82 8.28
CA GLU A 168 -10.62 -1.37 7.23
C GLU A 168 -10.08 -1.70 5.82
N GLN A 169 -8.79 -1.49 5.62
CA GLN A 169 -8.17 -1.73 4.32
C GLN A 169 -8.18 -3.21 3.94
N VAL A 170 -7.94 -4.10 4.91
CA VAL A 170 -8.08 -5.56 4.71
C VAL A 170 -9.53 -5.92 4.39
N GLU A 171 -10.51 -5.41 5.13
CA GLU A 171 -11.92 -5.66 4.89
C GLU A 171 -12.33 -5.23 3.47
N GLN A 172 -11.95 -4.02 3.06
CA GLN A 172 -12.22 -3.50 1.72
C GLN A 172 -11.54 -4.34 0.63
N TRP A 173 -10.29 -4.75 0.83
CA TRP A 173 -9.57 -5.59 -0.11
C TRP A 173 -10.22 -6.95 -0.27
N LEU A 174 -10.54 -7.65 0.83
CA LEU A 174 -11.17 -8.96 0.80
C LEU A 174 -12.60 -8.92 0.20
N ALA A 175 -13.32 -7.81 0.36
CA ALA A 175 -14.66 -7.62 -0.23
C ALA A 175 -14.64 -7.42 -1.76
N ARG A 176 -13.47 -7.16 -2.37
CA ARG A 176 -13.37 -7.01 -3.83
C ARG A 176 -13.63 -8.33 -4.56
N PRO A 177 -14.11 -8.29 -5.82
CA PRO A 177 -14.34 -9.49 -6.62
C PRO A 177 -13.11 -10.38 -6.82
N ASP A 178 -11.91 -9.79 -6.73
CA ASP A 178 -10.59 -10.43 -6.86
C ASP A 178 -9.80 -10.48 -5.54
N GLY A 179 -10.44 -10.14 -4.41
CA GLY A 179 -9.91 -10.25 -3.06
C GLY A 179 -10.08 -11.65 -2.46
N LEU A 180 -11.33 -12.03 -2.19
CA LEU A 180 -11.70 -13.32 -1.61
C LEU A 180 -13.00 -13.85 -2.22
N LYS A 181 -13.02 -15.14 -2.54
CA LYS A 181 -14.24 -15.89 -2.85
C LYS A 181 -14.23 -17.23 -2.13
N ILE A 182 -15.24 -17.49 -1.30
CA ILE A 182 -15.48 -18.78 -0.66
C ILE A 182 -16.63 -19.46 -1.37
N ASP A 183 -16.36 -20.53 -2.13
CA ASP A 183 -17.36 -21.33 -2.84
C ASP A 183 -17.53 -22.69 -2.15
N LYS A 184 -18.38 -22.72 -1.12
CA LYS A 184 -18.65 -23.93 -0.31
C LYS A 184 -19.20 -25.06 -1.14
N ALA A 185 -19.97 -24.76 -2.20
CA ALA A 185 -20.56 -25.78 -3.05
C ALA A 185 -19.53 -26.45 -3.97
N ALA A 186 -18.56 -25.66 -4.44
CA ALA A 186 -17.46 -26.16 -5.26
C ALA A 186 -16.31 -26.74 -4.42
N GLY A 187 -16.27 -26.49 -3.10
CA GLY A 187 -15.13 -26.83 -2.25
C GLY A 187 -13.88 -26.04 -2.62
N GLU A 188 -14.04 -24.75 -2.94
CA GLU A 188 -12.94 -23.86 -3.37
C GLU A 188 -12.91 -22.57 -2.55
N VAL A 189 -11.70 -22.17 -2.14
CA VAL A 189 -11.41 -20.84 -1.60
C VAL A 189 -10.41 -20.16 -2.53
N LYS A 190 -10.84 -19.07 -3.16
CA LYS A 190 -10.02 -18.31 -4.11
C LYS A 190 -9.65 -16.97 -3.49
N VAL A 191 -8.35 -16.67 -3.48
CA VAL A 191 -7.80 -15.47 -2.83
C VAL A 191 -6.96 -14.64 -3.81
N SER A 192 -6.70 -13.38 -3.45
CA SER A 192 -5.86 -12.49 -4.26
C SER A 192 -4.50 -13.13 -4.56
N LYS A 193 -3.98 -12.83 -5.73
CA LYS A 193 -2.64 -13.27 -6.17
C LYS A 193 -1.51 -12.77 -5.27
N ILE A 194 -1.72 -11.67 -4.56
CA ILE A 194 -0.76 -11.11 -3.60
C ILE A 194 -0.44 -12.12 -2.50
N PHE A 195 -1.43 -12.85 -2.00
CA PHE A 195 -1.22 -13.92 -1.01
C PHE A 195 -0.31 -15.05 -1.54
N SER A 196 -0.37 -15.33 -2.86
CA SER A 196 0.55 -16.30 -3.48
C SER A 196 2.00 -15.79 -3.55
N TRP A 197 2.19 -14.49 -3.72
CA TRP A 197 3.53 -13.91 -3.85
C TRP A 197 4.21 -13.69 -2.50
N PHE A 198 3.43 -13.33 -1.49
CA PHE A 198 3.93 -12.84 -0.20
C PHE A 198 3.43 -13.67 1.00
N GLY A 199 2.80 -14.81 0.79
CA GLY A 199 2.20 -15.65 1.85
C GLY A 199 3.11 -15.94 3.03
N GLY A 200 4.43 -15.97 2.81
CA GLY A 200 5.42 -16.14 3.87
C GLY A 200 5.42 -15.05 4.93
N ASP A 201 4.97 -13.83 4.59
CA ASP A 201 4.95 -12.69 5.52
C ASP A 201 3.86 -12.85 6.60
N TRP A 202 2.88 -13.72 6.39
CA TRP A 202 1.85 -14.05 7.41
C TRP A 202 2.28 -15.12 8.40
N ILE A 203 3.34 -15.90 8.12
CA ILE A 203 3.76 -17.03 8.98
C ILE A 203 4.14 -16.57 10.40
N PRO A 204 4.92 -15.49 10.61
CA PRO A 204 5.33 -15.09 11.96
C PRO A 204 4.14 -14.86 12.90
N SER A 205 3.11 -14.12 12.45
CA SER A 205 1.98 -13.74 13.29
C SER A 205 0.77 -14.67 13.18
N TYR A 206 0.60 -15.40 12.06
CA TYR A 206 -0.60 -16.19 11.76
C TYR A 206 -0.33 -17.66 11.45
N GLY A 207 0.92 -18.12 11.57
CA GLY A 207 1.27 -19.53 11.35
C GLY A 207 0.56 -20.45 12.33
N VAL A 208 0.03 -21.59 11.84
CA VAL A 208 -0.66 -22.61 12.62
C VAL A 208 -0.13 -23.99 12.31
N ASP A 209 -0.28 -24.93 13.24
CA ASP A 209 0.14 -26.33 13.06
C ASP A 209 -0.99 -27.24 12.56
N SER A 210 -2.24 -26.78 12.57
CA SER A 210 -3.43 -27.55 12.17
C SER A 210 -4.62 -26.61 11.89
N GLY A 211 -5.68 -27.15 11.32
CA GLY A 211 -6.89 -26.46 10.97
C GLY A 211 -6.95 -26.27 9.45
N PHE A 212 -6.54 -25.17 8.96
CA PHE A 212 -6.62 -24.79 7.55
C PHE A 212 -5.89 -25.77 6.60
N THR A 213 -6.26 -25.78 5.32
CA THR A 213 -5.64 -26.60 4.28
C THR A 213 -4.48 -25.87 3.57
N GLY A 214 -3.69 -26.63 2.80
CA GLY A 214 -2.64 -26.10 1.94
C GLY A 214 -1.23 -26.09 2.55
N SER A 215 -0.33 -25.31 1.96
CA SER A 215 1.03 -25.09 2.46
C SER A 215 1.03 -24.29 3.77
N LYS A 216 2.18 -24.15 4.42
CA LYS A 216 2.29 -23.32 5.63
C LYS A 216 1.94 -21.86 5.40
N GLU A 217 2.31 -21.34 4.24
CA GLU A 217 1.99 -19.99 3.81
C GLU A 217 0.49 -19.84 3.61
N GLU A 218 -0.15 -20.81 2.92
CA GLU A 218 -1.60 -20.80 2.70
C GLU A 218 -2.37 -20.92 4.00
N GLN A 219 -1.94 -21.79 4.92
CA GLN A 219 -2.56 -21.92 6.25
C GLN A 219 -2.47 -20.62 7.06
N ALA A 220 -1.32 -19.95 7.06
CA ALA A 220 -1.15 -18.66 7.74
C ALA A 220 -2.04 -17.57 7.13
N VAL A 221 -2.09 -17.48 5.81
CA VAL A 221 -3.00 -16.56 5.07
C VAL A 221 -4.46 -16.84 5.39
N LEU A 222 -4.88 -18.11 5.39
CA LEU A 222 -6.28 -18.48 5.67
C LEU A 222 -6.65 -18.22 7.14
N ASN A 223 -5.73 -18.43 8.08
CA ASN A 223 -5.90 -18.07 9.48
C ASN A 223 -6.05 -16.54 9.63
N PHE A 224 -5.26 -15.75 8.93
CA PHE A 224 -5.42 -14.30 8.88
C PHE A 224 -6.80 -13.92 8.31
N ILE A 225 -7.17 -14.41 7.13
CA ILE A 225 -8.45 -14.12 6.47
C ILE A 225 -9.64 -14.51 7.36
N SER A 226 -9.52 -15.58 8.16
CA SER A 226 -10.59 -16.07 9.04
C SER A 226 -11.03 -15.04 10.09
N GLN A 227 -10.19 -14.04 10.38
CA GLN A 227 -10.50 -12.97 11.33
C GLN A 227 -11.42 -11.88 10.73
N TYR A 228 -11.53 -11.82 9.40
CA TYR A 228 -12.26 -10.80 8.64
C TYR A 228 -13.50 -11.34 7.94
N VAL A 229 -13.90 -12.57 8.20
CA VAL A 229 -15.09 -13.20 7.60
C VAL A 229 -16.15 -13.54 8.65
N SER A 230 -17.35 -13.93 8.20
CA SER A 230 -18.42 -14.38 9.08
C SER A 230 -18.01 -15.60 9.91
N ASP A 231 -18.67 -15.82 11.07
CA ASP A 231 -18.42 -17.02 11.90
C ASP A 231 -18.67 -18.32 11.12
N GLU A 232 -19.64 -18.32 10.19
CA GLU A 232 -19.91 -19.47 9.32
C GLU A 232 -18.76 -19.73 8.34
N ASP A 233 -18.20 -18.68 7.73
CA ASP A 233 -17.08 -18.81 6.80
C ASP A 233 -15.80 -19.13 7.54
N ARG A 234 -15.59 -18.57 8.73
CA ARG A 234 -14.48 -18.94 9.61
C ARG A 234 -14.49 -20.44 9.93
N ALA A 235 -15.64 -20.97 10.38
CA ALA A 235 -15.76 -22.39 10.68
C ALA A 235 -15.50 -23.27 9.45
N TYR A 236 -15.90 -22.82 8.26
CA TYR A 236 -15.60 -23.53 7.00
C TYR A 236 -14.12 -23.50 6.67
N LEU A 237 -13.45 -22.34 6.82
CA LEU A 237 -12.00 -22.23 6.60
C LEU A 237 -11.21 -23.09 7.56
N GLU A 238 -11.57 -23.11 8.85
CA GLU A 238 -10.92 -23.92 9.89
C GLU A 238 -11.10 -25.43 9.68
N ALA A 239 -12.19 -25.87 9.03
CA ALA A 239 -12.42 -27.27 8.71
C ALA A 239 -11.42 -27.82 7.67
N GLY A 240 -10.88 -26.98 6.81
CA GLY A 240 -9.84 -27.34 5.85
C GLY A 240 -10.30 -28.22 4.67
N ASP A 241 -11.60 -28.37 4.43
CA ASP A 241 -12.18 -29.30 3.46
C ASP A 241 -12.45 -28.63 2.10
N TYR A 242 -11.43 -27.96 1.54
CA TYR A 242 -11.51 -27.21 0.29
C TYR A 242 -10.15 -27.14 -0.40
N GLN A 243 -10.12 -26.64 -1.64
CA GLN A 243 -8.90 -26.35 -2.37
C GLN A 243 -8.65 -24.83 -2.38
N VAL A 244 -7.40 -24.43 -2.22
CA VAL A 244 -6.97 -23.03 -2.35
C VAL A 244 -6.60 -22.75 -3.80
N SER A 245 -7.08 -21.64 -4.33
CA SER A 245 -6.71 -21.14 -5.65
C SER A 245 -6.50 -19.63 -5.62
N TYR A 246 -5.98 -19.05 -6.70
CA TYR A 246 -5.64 -17.64 -6.78
C TYR A 246 -6.31 -16.99 -7.98
N PHE A 247 -6.77 -15.74 -7.79
CA PHE A 247 -7.23 -14.92 -8.91
C PHE A 247 -6.09 -14.60 -9.87
N ASP A 248 -6.42 -14.39 -11.14
CA ASP A 248 -5.49 -13.76 -12.08
C ASP A 248 -5.27 -12.31 -11.68
N TYR A 249 -4.08 -11.78 -11.94
CA TYR A 249 -3.73 -10.42 -11.56
C TYR A 249 -3.80 -9.48 -12.76
N ASP A 250 -4.70 -8.51 -12.71
CA ASP A 250 -4.86 -7.47 -13.73
C ASP A 250 -3.95 -6.27 -13.41
N TRP A 251 -2.94 -6.09 -14.23
CA TRP A 251 -1.96 -5.00 -14.15
C TRP A 251 -2.40 -3.70 -14.82
N THR A 252 -3.60 -3.64 -15.39
CA THR A 252 -4.17 -2.41 -15.94
C THR A 252 -4.23 -1.35 -14.83
N LEU A 253 -3.93 -0.10 -15.20
CA LEU A 253 -3.91 1.02 -14.26
C LEU A 253 -5.30 1.20 -13.61
N ASN A 254 -5.34 1.39 -12.28
CA ASN A 254 -6.56 1.67 -11.50
C ASN A 254 -7.08 3.10 -11.75
N ASN A 255 -7.29 3.45 -13.01
CA ASN A 255 -7.71 4.78 -13.45
C ASN A 255 -9.23 4.91 -13.49
N GLN A 256 -9.77 6.02 -12.98
CA GLN A 256 -11.19 6.36 -13.12
C GLN A 256 -11.57 6.41 -14.60
N GLN A 257 -12.78 5.93 -14.94
CA GLN A 257 -13.30 5.88 -16.30
C GLN A 257 -14.06 7.16 -16.66
#